data_d8cbe9e5c5b6f62b2cc03ff03c510266
#
_entry.id   d8cbe9e5c5b6f62b2cc03ff03c510266
#
_cell.length_a   1.000
_cell.length_b   1.000
_cell.length_c   1.000
_cell.angle_alpha   90.00
_cell.angle_beta   90.00
_cell.angle_gamma   90.00
#
_symmetry.space_group_name_H-M   'P 1'
#
loop_
_entity.id
_entity.type
_entity.pdbx_description
1 polymer ?
#
loop_
_entity_poly.entity_id
_entity_poly.type
_entity_poly.pdbx_seq_one_letter_code
_entity_poly.pdbx_strand_id
1 'polypeptide(L)'
;MHFDYGSLLLGLSFSGLCLAIILMARWTVRRSETFMMTWGAGVSLMVVGLLSYHAYVSAPGLWLGISALVFFLAGFSAFLAAARQFRIGGSSLLTFSLCLSFSVSLTVPWLVVGYDGVAFIFLNLLAAALLIASGVNYWKAKAQAPDAMRALSLLYTLAGMSFLPCAGVLLSEERWVLGRAPSNWAEDLNILVSIFATTGAGAISLTLHQARQTARHLRESLTDALTGLTNRRGLFESMSLGALAPATAIIAFDIDHFKQVNDKLGHAAGDMALKAFSNVLMEGREPDDIAARMGGEEFLLVLRDAIPSQARRIAEEICNRFRNLPIIHDGVVFSCSVSAGIAFGESSFENALRVADAALYDAKHQGRDQVVGAFPLHSVTAPGG
;
A
#
# COMPACT_ATOMS: atom_id res chain seq x y z
N MET A 1 -9.17 35.71 -26.04
CA MET A 1 -10.09 34.60 -25.96
C MET A 1 -10.80 34.73 -24.62
N HIS A 2 -12.05 35.20 -24.61
CA HIS A 2 -12.84 35.16 -23.38
C HIS A 2 -13.36 33.75 -23.23
N PHE A 3 -12.84 33.02 -22.25
CA PHE A 3 -13.44 31.76 -21.86
C PHE A 3 -14.80 32.05 -21.23
N ASP A 4 -15.84 31.41 -21.69
CA ASP A 4 -17.13 31.49 -21.02
C ASP A 4 -17.03 30.70 -19.69
N TYR A 5 -17.13 31.46 -18.57
CA TYR A 5 -17.02 30.92 -17.23
C TYR A 5 -18.02 29.78 -16.95
N GLY A 6 -19.23 29.90 -17.49
CA GLY A 6 -20.25 28.83 -17.40
C GLY A 6 -19.83 27.53 -18.06
N SER A 7 -19.22 27.62 -19.25
CA SER A 7 -18.69 26.46 -19.96
C SER A 7 -17.53 25.78 -19.22
N LEU A 8 -16.65 26.56 -18.59
CA LEU A 8 -15.56 26.00 -17.74
C LEU A 8 -16.11 25.29 -16.51
N LEU A 9 -17.14 25.83 -15.84
CA LEU A 9 -17.82 25.17 -14.71
C LEU A 9 -18.44 23.82 -15.12
N LEU A 10 -19.10 23.78 -16.28
CA LEU A 10 -19.67 22.52 -16.81
C LEU A 10 -18.56 21.51 -17.16
N GLY A 11 -17.47 21.97 -17.77
CA GLY A 11 -16.32 21.12 -18.09
C GLY A 11 -15.69 20.52 -16.83
N LEU A 12 -15.51 21.32 -15.78
CA LEU A 12 -15.01 20.85 -14.49
C LEU A 12 -16.00 19.88 -13.82
N SER A 13 -17.30 20.15 -13.90
CA SER A 13 -18.34 19.26 -13.37
C SER A 13 -18.31 17.90 -14.06
N PHE A 14 -18.16 17.87 -15.39
CA PHE A 14 -18.10 16.64 -16.17
C PHE A 14 -16.82 15.84 -15.87
N SER A 15 -15.68 16.51 -15.79
CA SER A 15 -14.41 15.88 -15.37
C SER A 15 -14.51 15.28 -13.96
N GLY A 16 -15.11 16.03 -13.03
CA GLY A 16 -15.37 15.54 -11.67
C GLY A 16 -16.31 14.34 -11.63
N LEU A 17 -17.38 14.35 -12.44
CA LEU A 17 -18.30 13.21 -12.56
C LEU A 17 -17.61 11.96 -13.05
N CYS A 18 -16.80 12.05 -14.11
CA CYS A 18 -16.00 10.93 -14.60
C CYS A 18 -15.06 10.37 -13.51
N LEU A 19 -14.38 11.26 -12.77
CA LEU A 19 -13.52 10.85 -11.68
C LEU A 19 -14.31 10.17 -10.55
N ALA A 20 -15.47 10.72 -10.17
CA ALA A 20 -16.33 10.12 -9.14
C ALA A 20 -16.79 8.71 -9.53
N ILE A 21 -17.22 8.51 -10.78
CA ILE A 21 -17.61 7.20 -11.32
C ILE A 21 -16.45 6.21 -11.24
N ILE A 22 -15.25 6.61 -11.66
CA ILE A 22 -14.05 5.76 -11.61
C ILE A 22 -13.74 5.35 -10.17
N LEU A 23 -13.74 6.30 -9.22
CA LEU A 23 -13.44 6.02 -7.82
C LEU A 23 -14.49 5.09 -7.18
N MET A 24 -15.78 5.34 -7.44
CA MET A 24 -16.87 4.51 -6.93
C MET A 24 -16.86 3.10 -7.54
N ALA A 25 -16.64 2.96 -8.85
CA ALA A 25 -16.50 1.67 -9.52
C ALA A 25 -15.30 0.87 -8.94
N ARG A 26 -14.20 1.55 -8.62
CA ARG A 26 -13.04 0.92 -7.96
C ARG A 26 -13.36 0.44 -6.56
N TRP A 27 -14.05 1.24 -5.78
CA TRP A 27 -14.46 0.87 -4.42
C TRP A 27 -15.43 -0.33 -4.41
N THR A 28 -16.38 -0.43 -5.37
CA THR A 28 -17.31 -1.58 -5.44
C THR A 28 -16.58 -2.91 -5.64
N VAL A 29 -15.46 -2.90 -6.38
CA VAL A 29 -14.60 -4.08 -6.60
C VAL A 29 -13.72 -4.36 -5.36
N ARG A 30 -13.33 -3.32 -4.59
CA ARG A 30 -12.44 -3.44 -3.43
C ARG A 30 -12.95 -2.65 -2.24
N ARG A 31 -13.93 -3.21 -1.54
CA ARG A 31 -14.58 -2.60 -0.36
C ARG A 31 -13.64 -2.39 0.84
N SER A 32 -12.47 -3.03 0.86
CA SER A 32 -11.46 -2.83 1.92
C SER A 32 -10.77 -1.47 1.88
N GLU A 33 -10.75 -0.79 0.73
CA GLU A 33 -10.13 0.52 0.59
C GLU A 33 -11.16 1.65 0.85
N THR A 34 -11.58 1.78 2.09
CA THR A 34 -12.65 2.72 2.52
C THR A 34 -12.33 4.19 2.24
N PHE A 35 -11.04 4.57 2.16
CA PHE A 35 -10.65 5.93 1.81
C PHE A 35 -11.07 6.32 0.39
N MET A 36 -11.11 5.35 -0.56
CA MET A 36 -11.58 5.60 -1.93
C MET A 36 -13.06 5.97 -1.96
N MET A 37 -13.87 5.32 -1.10
CA MET A 37 -15.27 5.68 -0.94
C MET A 37 -15.42 7.11 -0.43
N THR A 38 -14.68 7.48 0.62
CA THR A 38 -14.73 8.83 1.18
C THR A 38 -14.29 9.88 0.17
N TRP A 39 -13.23 9.58 -0.59
CA TRP A 39 -12.73 10.48 -1.64
C TRP A 39 -13.72 10.60 -2.80
N GLY A 40 -14.26 9.48 -3.30
CA GLY A 40 -15.27 9.46 -4.36
C GLY A 40 -16.57 10.19 -3.95
N ALA A 41 -17.00 10.03 -2.69
CA ALA A 41 -18.11 10.79 -2.13
C ALA A 41 -17.81 12.29 -2.13
N GLY A 42 -16.59 12.70 -1.74
CA GLY A 42 -16.14 14.08 -1.78
C GLY A 42 -16.20 14.68 -3.18
N VAL A 43 -15.71 13.95 -4.20
CA VAL A 43 -15.80 14.39 -5.62
C VAL A 43 -17.27 14.49 -6.07
N SER A 44 -18.12 13.53 -5.70
CA SER A 44 -19.56 13.57 -6.03
C SER A 44 -20.25 14.79 -5.43
N LEU A 45 -19.94 15.14 -4.17
CA LEU A 45 -20.46 16.33 -3.51
C LEU A 45 -19.98 17.61 -4.22
N MET A 46 -18.70 17.65 -4.63
CA MET A 46 -18.17 18.77 -5.42
C MET A 46 -18.89 18.93 -6.76
N VAL A 47 -19.21 17.84 -7.47
CA VAL A 47 -19.98 17.90 -8.72
C VAL A 47 -21.36 18.50 -8.51
N VAL A 48 -22.06 18.08 -7.45
CA VAL A 48 -23.37 18.68 -7.10
C VAL A 48 -23.23 20.17 -6.75
N GLY A 49 -22.16 20.54 -6.01
CA GLY A 49 -21.83 21.92 -5.70
C GLY A 49 -21.58 22.76 -6.95
N LEU A 50 -20.78 22.26 -7.90
CA LEU A 50 -20.49 22.92 -9.19
C LEU A 50 -21.74 23.13 -10.04
N LEU A 51 -22.61 22.12 -10.14
CA LEU A 51 -23.87 22.22 -10.87
C LEU A 51 -24.82 23.25 -10.20
N SER A 52 -24.91 23.23 -8.86
CA SER A 52 -25.68 24.23 -8.10
C SER A 52 -25.12 25.64 -8.28
N TYR A 53 -23.78 25.77 -8.30
CA TYR A 53 -23.12 27.05 -8.52
C TYR A 53 -23.28 27.54 -9.95
N HIS A 54 -23.22 26.68 -10.95
CA HIS A 54 -23.53 27.03 -12.35
C HIS A 54 -24.97 27.56 -12.51
N ALA A 55 -25.93 26.90 -11.85
CA ALA A 55 -27.31 27.38 -11.81
C ALA A 55 -27.43 28.77 -11.10
N TYR A 56 -26.69 28.95 -9.97
CA TYR A 56 -26.63 30.22 -9.26
C TYR A 56 -26.01 31.36 -10.09
N VAL A 57 -24.99 31.09 -10.90
CA VAL A 57 -24.38 32.05 -11.83
C VAL A 57 -25.42 32.50 -12.87
N SER A 58 -26.27 31.60 -13.37
CA SER A 58 -27.27 31.86 -14.40
C SER A 58 -28.52 32.53 -13.84
N ALA A 59 -28.96 32.15 -12.64
CA ALA A 59 -30.15 32.67 -11.96
C ALA A 59 -29.88 32.77 -10.44
N PRO A 60 -29.34 33.91 -9.98
CA PRO A 60 -29.02 34.08 -8.56
C PRO A 60 -30.24 33.90 -7.66
N GLY A 61 -30.14 33.03 -6.66
CA GLY A 61 -31.19 32.75 -5.70
C GLY A 61 -30.64 32.15 -4.42
N LEU A 62 -31.25 32.52 -3.28
CA LEU A 62 -30.76 32.13 -1.95
C LEU A 62 -30.55 30.61 -1.82
N TRP A 63 -31.51 29.80 -2.24
CA TRP A 63 -31.42 28.34 -2.10
C TRP A 63 -30.33 27.72 -3.00
N LEU A 64 -30.13 28.26 -4.20
CA LEU A 64 -29.05 27.82 -5.09
C LEU A 64 -27.68 28.20 -4.51
N GLY A 65 -27.55 29.39 -3.94
CA GLY A 65 -26.35 29.82 -3.23
C GLY A 65 -26.06 28.94 -2.02
N ILE A 66 -27.05 28.68 -1.15
CA ILE A 66 -26.88 27.78 0.01
C ILE A 66 -26.46 26.39 -0.44
N SER A 67 -27.13 25.80 -1.45
CA SER A 67 -26.81 24.47 -1.93
C SER A 67 -25.39 24.40 -2.47
N ALA A 68 -24.96 25.37 -3.27
CA ALA A 68 -23.61 25.45 -3.80
C ALA A 68 -22.56 25.49 -2.66
N LEU A 69 -22.73 26.40 -1.70
CA LEU A 69 -21.83 26.57 -0.56
C LEU A 69 -21.74 25.28 0.28
N VAL A 70 -22.88 24.70 0.64
CA VAL A 70 -22.92 23.49 1.49
C VAL A 70 -22.26 22.31 0.79
N PHE A 71 -22.55 22.08 -0.49
CA PHE A 71 -21.94 20.97 -1.22
C PHE A 71 -20.44 21.16 -1.48
N PHE A 72 -19.96 22.40 -1.73
CA PHE A 72 -18.53 22.68 -1.82
C PHE A 72 -17.83 22.40 -0.48
N LEU A 73 -18.34 22.93 0.62
CA LEU A 73 -17.77 22.72 1.96
C LEU A 73 -17.81 21.24 2.36
N ALA A 74 -18.86 20.52 1.99
CA ALA A 74 -18.94 19.08 2.20
C ALA A 74 -17.89 18.32 1.38
N GLY A 75 -17.70 18.69 0.11
CA GLY A 75 -16.66 18.10 -0.75
C GLY A 75 -15.25 18.33 -0.19
N PHE A 76 -14.90 19.58 0.19
CA PHE A 76 -13.59 19.89 0.77
C PHE A 76 -13.38 19.20 2.12
N SER A 77 -14.41 19.11 2.97
CA SER A 77 -14.36 18.37 4.23
C SER A 77 -14.14 16.88 4.02
N ALA A 78 -14.76 16.29 2.99
CA ALA A 78 -14.57 14.90 2.62
C ALA A 78 -13.16 14.64 2.09
N PHE A 79 -12.54 15.57 1.34
CA PHE A 79 -11.15 15.44 0.90
C PHE A 79 -10.19 15.42 2.07
N LEU A 80 -10.36 16.29 3.07
CA LEU A 80 -9.54 16.25 4.28
C LEU A 80 -9.76 14.96 5.07
N ALA A 81 -11.01 14.52 5.19
CA ALA A 81 -11.34 13.27 5.87
C ALA A 81 -10.71 12.06 5.17
N ALA A 82 -10.75 12.01 3.83
CA ALA A 82 -10.11 10.96 3.03
C ALA A 82 -8.58 10.98 3.15
N ALA A 83 -7.96 12.15 3.10
CA ALA A 83 -6.50 12.29 3.24
C ALA A 83 -6.02 11.85 4.63
N ARG A 84 -6.77 12.20 5.69
CA ARG A 84 -6.50 11.74 7.06
C ARG A 84 -6.71 10.23 7.20
N GLN A 85 -7.81 9.70 6.66
CA GLN A 85 -8.10 8.28 6.65
C GLN A 85 -7.02 7.48 5.94
N PHE A 86 -6.52 7.97 4.80
CA PHE A 86 -5.40 7.35 4.09
C PHE A 86 -4.14 7.29 4.95
N ARG A 87 -3.82 8.35 5.71
CA ARG A 87 -2.60 8.46 6.52
C ARG A 87 -2.61 7.58 7.77
N ILE A 88 -3.71 7.60 8.55
CA ILE A 88 -3.77 6.99 9.89
C ILE A 88 -4.79 5.86 10.00
N GLY A 89 -5.55 5.58 8.95
CA GLY A 89 -6.65 4.62 9.00
C GLY A 89 -7.86 5.10 9.80
N GLY A 90 -8.77 4.20 10.12
CA GLY A 90 -9.95 4.46 10.94
C GLY A 90 -11.10 5.14 10.21
N SER A 91 -12.09 5.61 10.96
CA SER A 91 -13.29 6.25 10.43
C SER A 91 -13.04 7.71 10.03
N SER A 92 -13.55 8.09 8.86
CA SER A 92 -13.50 9.47 8.35
C SER A 92 -14.66 10.35 8.86
N LEU A 93 -15.72 9.74 9.40
CA LEU A 93 -16.99 10.43 9.72
C LEU A 93 -16.82 11.59 10.70
N LEU A 94 -16.08 11.40 11.79
CA LEU A 94 -15.89 12.45 12.79
C LEU A 94 -15.17 13.67 12.19
N THR A 95 -14.09 13.44 11.42
CA THR A 95 -13.36 14.53 10.76
C THR A 95 -14.24 15.27 9.77
N PHE A 96 -14.99 14.52 8.94
CA PHE A 96 -15.94 15.08 7.99
C PHE A 96 -17.00 15.95 8.69
N SER A 97 -17.68 15.40 9.69
CA SER A 97 -18.77 16.08 10.39
C SER A 97 -18.33 17.35 11.10
N LEU A 98 -17.18 17.31 11.80
CA LEU A 98 -16.63 18.47 12.49
C LEU A 98 -16.24 19.58 11.52
N CYS A 99 -15.52 19.24 10.43
CA CYS A 99 -15.12 20.22 9.43
C CYS A 99 -16.33 20.82 8.71
N LEU A 100 -17.30 20.00 8.31
CA LEU A 100 -18.51 20.46 7.64
C LEU A 100 -19.33 21.38 8.55
N SER A 101 -19.64 20.94 9.79
CA SER A 101 -20.45 21.71 10.74
C SER A 101 -19.80 23.06 11.03
N PHE A 102 -18.49 23.09 11.30
CA PHE A 102 -17.75 24.34 11.51
C PHE A 102 -17.81 25.24 10.27
N SER A 103 -17.56 24.70 9.09
CA SER A 103 -17.52 25.49 7.86
C SER A 103 -18.89 26.06 7.48
N VAL A 104 -19.94 25.27 7.60
CA VAL A 104 -21.33 25.70 7.32
C VAL A 104 -21.78 26.75 8.31
N SER A 105 -21.51 26.61 9.61
CA SER A 105 -21.88 27.56 10.64
C SER A 105 -21.19 28.93 10.46
N LEU A 106 -20.00 28.96 9.88
CA LEU A 106 -19.24 30.17 9.63
C LEU A 106 -19.66 30.88 8.32
N THR A 107 -20.24 30.17 7.36
CA THR A 107 -20.46 30.65 5.99
C THR A 107 -21.92 30.95 5.69
N VAL A 108 -22.82 30.00 5.97
CA VAL A 108 -24.24 30.08 5.55
C VAL A 108 -25.01 31.25 6.22
N PRO A 109 -24.80 31.60 7.50
CA PRO A 109 -25.52 32.69 8.10
C PRO A 109 -25.36 34.05 7.36
N TRP A 110 -24.16 34.33 6.84
CA TRP A 110 -23.91 35.56 6.09
C TRP A 110 -24.70 35.63 4.79
N LEU A 111 -24.81 34.48 4.09
CA LEU A 111 -25.62 34.40 2.88
C LEU A 111 -27.11 34.59 3.16
N VAL A 112 -27.62 34.04 4.28
CA VAL A 112 -29.02 34.16 4.69
C VAL A 112 -29.37 35.63 5.07
N VAL A 113 -28.45 36.35 5.70
CA VAL A 113 -28.61 37.77 6.08
C VAL A 113 -28.41 38.70 4.88
N GLY A 114 -27.95 38.18 3.71
CA GLY A 114 -27.76 38.97 2.50
C GLY A 114 -26.34 39.50 2.30
N TYR A 115 -25.37 39.13 3.14
CA TYR A 115 -23.96 39.45 2.99
C TYR A 115 -23.25 38.32 2.21
N ASP A 116 -23.69 38.11 0.97
CA ASP A 116 -23.19 37.03 0.11
C ASP A 116 -21.69 37.16 -0.20
N GLY A 117 -21.16 38.37 -0.35
CA GLY A 117 -19.72 38.59 -0.50
C GLY A 117 -18.91 38.10 0.69
N VAL A 118 -19.41 38.34 1.93
CA VAL A 118 -18.77 37.78 3.15
C VAL A 118 -18.81 36.26 3.17
N ALA A 119 -19.94 35.67 2.76
CA ALA A 119 -20.07 34.22 2.65
C ALA A 119 -19.04 33.62 1.68
N PHE A 120 -18.82 34.25 0.52
CA PHE A 120 -17.81 33.81 -0.46
C PHE A 120 -16.38 34.00 0.04
N ILE A 121 -16.09 35.06 0.81
CA ILE A 121 -14.78 35.22 1.46
C ILE A 121 -14.50 34.06 2.40
N PHE A 122 -15.43 33.71 3.30
CA PHE A 122 -15.26 32.56 4.20
C PHE A 122 -15.19 31.23 3.45
N LEU A 123 -16.00 31.04 2.40
CA LEU A 123 -15.90 29.83 1.55
C LEU A 123 -14.48 29.66 1.00
N ASN A 124 -13.93 30.74 0.40
CA ASN A 124 -12.61 30.71 -0.21
C ASN A 124 -11.49 30.43 0.83
N LEU A 125 -11.55 31.07 1.99
CA LEU A 125 -10.57 30.85 3.06
C LEU A 125 -10.65 29.42 3.63
N LEU A 126 -11.86 28.91 3.82
CA LEU A 126 -12.07 27.53 4.32
C LEU A 126 -11.67 26.50 3.27
N ALA A 127 -11.99 26.71 1.99
CA ALA A 127 -11.52 25.86 0.89
C ALA A 127 -10.00 25.79 0.86
N ALA A 128 -9.33 26.94 0.94
CA ALA A 128 -7.87 27.00 1.02
C ALA A 128 -7.34 26.19 2.20
N ALA A 129 -7.86 26.40 3.41
CA ALA A 129 -7.41 25.72 4.62
C ALA A 129 -7.62 24.20 4.55
N LEU A 130 -8.80 23.74 4.11
CA LEU A 130 -9.13 22.30 4.02
C LEU A 130 -8.30 21.58 2.95
N LEU A 131 -8.08 22.22 1.78
CA LEU A 131 -7.26 21.65 0.72
C LEU A 131 -5.77 21.62 1.09
N ILE A 132 -5.22 22.69 1.66
CA ILE A 132 -3.84 22.72 2.13
C ILE A 132 -3.62 21.66 3.24
N ALA A 133 -4.57 21.56 4.19
CA ALA A 133 -4.53 20.52 5.22
C ALA A 133 -4.57 19.11 4.62
N SER A 134 -5.32 18.89 3.53
CA SER A 134 -5.32 17.62 2.77
C SER A 134 -3.96 17.34 2.16
N GLY A 135 -3.34 18.34 1.53
CA GLY A 135 -1.98 18.27 0.98
C GLY A 135 -0.95 17.89 2.05
N VAL A 136 -1.00 18.52 3.24
CA VAL A 136 -0.12 18.19 4.37
C VAL A 136 -0.31 16.73 4.84
N ASN A 137 -1.54 16.21 4.84
CA ASN A 137 -1.77 14.80 5.19
C ASN A 137 -1.15 13.84 4.17
N TYR A 138 -1.26 14.12 2.86
CA TYR A 138 -0.60 13.33 1.83
C TYR A 138 0.93 13.42 1.91
N TRP A 139 1.49 14.60 2.18
CA TRP A 139 2.93 14.75 2.43
C TRP A 139 3.43 13.88 3.58
N LYS A 140 2.69 13.85 4.70
CA LYS A 140 3.02 13.00 5.85
C LYS A 140 2.89 11.52 5.56
N ALA A 141 2.11 11.12 4.56
CA ALA A 141 1.92 9.74 4.12
C ALA A 141 2.91 9.28 3.02
N LYS A 142 3.91 10.11 2.66
CA LYS A 142 4.84 9.88 1.53
C LYS A 142 5.62 8.57 1.59
N ALA A 143 5.83 7.99 2.78
CA ALA A 143 6.51 6.70 2.91
C ALA A 143 5.76 5.54 2.24
N GLN A 144 4.43 5.64 2.05
CA GLN A 144 3.62 4.59 1.44
C GLN A 144 3.73 4.53 -0.09
N ALA A 145 3.91 5.70 -0.75
CA ALA A 145 4.09 5.84 -2.19
C ALA A 145 4.72 7.23 -2.48
N PRO A 146 6.07 7.36 -2.44
CA PRO A 146 6.75 8.65 -2.37
C PRO A 146 6.32 9.64 -3.45
N ASP A 147 6.37 9.24 -4.72
CA ASP A 147 6.12 10.13 -5.85
C ASP A 147 4.64 10.52 -5.98
N ALA A 148 3.75 9.53 -5.85
CA ALA A 148 2.30 9.78 -5.90
C ALA A 148 1.83 10.68 -4.76
N MET A 149 2.34 10.47 -3.54
CA MET A 149 1.95 11.28 -2.38
C MET A 149 2.52 12.69 -2.42
N ARG A 150 3.75 12.89 -2.96
CA ARG A 150 4.31 14.22 -3.19
C ARG A 150 3.50 14.98 -4.25
N ALA A 151 3.14 14.32 -5.36
CA ALA A 151 2.35 14.91 -6.42
C ALA A 151 0.94 15.28 -5.94
N LEU A 152 0.24 14.41 -5.21
CA LEU A 152 -1.06 14.72 -4.59
C LEU A 152 -0.95 15.89 -3.61
N SER A 153 0.07 15.89 -2.74
CA SER A 153 0.32 16.99 -1.81
C SER A 153 0.47 18.31 -2.53
N LEU A 154 1.26 18.34 -3.61
CA LEU A 154 1.46 19.55 -4.41
C LEU A 154 0.15 20.01 -5.06
N LEU A 155 -0.60 19.10 -5.69
CA LEU A 155 -1.87 19.45 -6.35
C LEU A 155 -2.90 20.00 -5.37
N TYR A 156 -3.09 19.35 -4.22
CA TYR A 156 -4.02 19.86 -3.20
C TYR A 156 -3.59 21.20 -2.62
N THR A 157 -2.28 21.39 -2.42
CA THR A 157 -1.75 22.68 -1.93
C THR A 157 -1.92 23.78 -2.96
N LEU A 158 -1.61 23.53 -4.24
CA LEU A 158 -1.81 24.49 -5.33
C LEU A 158 -3.29 24.86 -5.50
N ALA A 159 -4.18 23.85 -5.48
CA ALA A 159 -5.63 24.07 -5.51
C ALA A 159 -6.09 24.91 -4.31
N GLY A 160 -5.60 24.63 -3.10
CA GLY A 160 -5.93 25.43 -1.93
C GLY A 160 -5.43 26.88 -2.04
N MET A 161 -4.20 27.06 -2.51
CA MET A 161 -3.62 28.41 -2.68
C MET A 161 -4.37 29.24 -3.72
N SER A 162 -4.98 28.64 -4.75
CA SER A 162 -5.73 29.37 -5.77
C SER A 162 -7.02 30.03 -5.26
N PHE A 163 -7.54 29.59 -4.10
CA PHE A 163 -8.68 30.23 -3.44
C PHE A 163 -8.31 31.52 -2.67
N LEU A 164 -7.04 31.69 -2.28
CA LEU A 164 -6.63 32.88 -1.51
C LEU A 164 -6.78 34.20 -2.28
N PRO A 165 -6.39 34.26 -3.58
CA PRO A 165 -6.66 35.44 -4.40
C PRO A 165 -8.16 35.77 -4.53
N CYS A 166 -9.05 34.75 -4.62
CA CYS A 166 -10.51 34.99 -4.67
C CYS A 166 -11.02 35.72 -3.42
N ALA A 167 -10.59 35.27 -2.23
CA ALA A 167 -10.90 35.99 -1.00
C ALA A 167 -10.23 37.35 -0.96
N GLY A 168 -8.98 37.49 -1.41
CA GLY A 168 -8.23 38.72 -1.40
C GLY A 168 -8.84 39.81 -2.25
N VAL A 169 -9.33 39.50 -3.45
CA VAL A 169 -10.02 40.46 -4.34
C VAL A 169 -11.30 40.97 -3.68
N LEU A 170 -12.15 40.09 -3.14
CA LEU A 170 -13.40 40.51 -2.47
C LEU A 170 -13.14 41.37 -1.25
N LEU A 171 -12.09 41.08 -0.46
CA LEU A 171 -11.67 41.90 0.68
C LEU A 171 -11.13 43.26 0.25
N SER A 172 -10.28 43.31 -0.78
CA SER A 172 -9.66 44.56 -1.26
C SER A 172 -10.65 45.53 -1.93
N GLU A 173 -11.72 44.99 -2.52
CA GLU A 173 -12.77 45.75 -3.15
C GLU A 173 -13.93 46.05 -2.20
N GLU A 174 -13.85 45.67 -0.91
CA GLU A 174 -14.88 45.81 0.11
C GLU A 174 -16.27 45.32 -0.33
N ARG A 175 -16.28 44.22 -1.13
CA ARG A 175 -17.51 43.67 -1.71
C ARG A 175 -18.24 42.75 -0.73
N TRP A 176 -18.98 43.35 0.19
CA TRP A 176 -19.72 42.60 1.21
C TRP A 176 -21.06 42.06 0.70
N VAL A 177 -21.69 42.74 -0.27
CA VAL A 177 -22.93 42.33 -0.91
C VAL A 177 -22.73 42.35 -2.42
N LEU A 178 -22.94 41.22 -3.07
CA LEU A 178 -22.72 41.02 -4.50
C LEU A 178 -24.04 40.93 -5.28
N GLY A 179 -25.04 40.26 -4.73
CA GLY A 179 -26.30 39.91 -5.40
C GLY A 179 -26.17 38.96 -6.57
N ARG A 180 -24.96 38.45 -6.84
CA ARG A 180 -24.62 37.52 -7.90
C ARG A 180 -23.32 36.77 -7.57
N ALA A 181 -22.99 35.78 -8.36
CA ALA A 181 -21.70 35.07 -8.22
C ALA A 181 -20.52 36.04 -8.45
N PRO A 182 -19.42 35.92 -7.69
CA PRO A 182 -18.19 36.65 -7.95
C PRO A 182 -17.69 36.41 -9.38
N SER A 183 -17.24 37.49 -10.03
CA SER A 183 -16.71 37.45 -11.40
C SER A 183 -15.49 38.36 -11.47
N ASN A 184 -14.30 37.78 -11.37
CA ASN A 184 -13.02 38.47 -11.41
C ASN A 184 -11.93 37.55 -11.88
N TRP A 185 -10.73 38.09 -12.18
CA TRP A 185 -9.57 37.29 -12.66
C TRP A 185 -9.15 36.17 -11.72
N ALA A 186 -9.37 36.30 -10.41
CA ALA A 186 -8.98 35.29 -9.44
C ALA A 186 -9.89 34.05 -9.54
N GLU A 187 -11.19 34.24 -9.79
CA GLU A 187 -12.13 33.15 -10.04
C GLU A 187 -11.80 32.41 -11.34
N ASP A 188 -11.39 33.11 -12.39
CA ASP A 188 -10.96 32.53 -13.66
C ASP A 188 -9.68 31.68 -13.46
N LEU A 189 -8.71 32.19 -12.69
CA LEU A 189 -7.51 31.46 -12.34
C LEU A 189 -7.84 30.22 -11.49
N ASN A 190 -8.70 30.37 -10.49
CA ASN A 190 -9.09 29.29 -9.58
C ASN A 190 -9.72 28.12 -10.32
N ILE A 191 -10.62 28.39 -11.30
CA ILE A 191 -11.28 27.33 -12.07
C ILE A 191 -10.27 26.58 -12.95
N LEU A 192 -9.30 27.27 -13.57
CA LEU A 192 -8.25 26.66 -14.35
C LEU A 192 -7.34 25.74 -13.50
N VAL A 193 -6.93 26.23 -12.32
CA VAL A 193 -6.15 25.43 -11.36
C VAL A 193 -6.96 24.23 -10.86
N SER A 194 -8.26 24.40 -10.63
CA SER A 194 -9.15 23.32 -10.17
C SER A 194 -9.33 22.22 -11.24
N ILE A 195 -9.44 22.59 -12.53
CA ILE A 195 -9.47 21.64 -13.65
C ILE A 195 -8.16 20.83 -13.69
N PHE A 196 -7.01 21.53 -13.60
CA PHE A 196 -5.70 20.87 -13.60
C PHE A 196 -5.53 19.95 -12.40
N ALA A 197 -5.89 20.40 -11.19
CA ALA A 197 -5.78 19.61 -9.98
C ALA A 197 -6.68 18.37 -9.99
N THR A 198 -7.93 18.50 -10.48
CA THR A 198 -8.87 17.37 -10.57
C THR A 198 -8.39 16.32 -11.56
N THR A 199 -7.92 16.74 -12.74
CA THR A 199 -7.39 15.85 -13.77
C THR A 199 -6.10 15.17 -13.28
N GLY A 200 -5.19 15.92 -12.67
CA GLY A 200 -3.96 15.41 -12.11
C GLY A 200 -4.19 14.41 -10.97
N ALA A 201 -5.12 14.70 -10.06
CA ALA A 201 -5.49 13.79 -8.98
C ALA A 201 -6.07 12.47 -9.52
N GLY A 202 -6.88 12.53 -10.58
CA GLY A 202 -7.40 11.36 -11.27
C GLY A 202 -6.28 10.49 -11.87
N ALA A 203 -5.33 11.11 -12.59
CA ALA A 203 -4.19 10.42 -13.18
C ALA A 203 -3.30 9.75 -12.12
N ILE A 204 -2.99 10.46 -11.02
CA ILE A 204 -2.19 9.92 -9.92
C ILE A 204 -2.91 8.76 -9.21
N SER A 205 -4.22 8.86 -9.03
CA SER A 205 -5.02 7.75 -8.47
C SER A 205 -4.90 6.48 -9.30
N LEU A 206 -4.91 6.60 -10.61
CA LEU A 206 -4.76 5.46 -11.52
C LEU A 206 -3.36 4.85 -11.42
N THR A 207 -2.31 5.67 -11.44
CA THR A 207 -0.91 5.21 -11.33
C THR A 207 -0.62 4.56 -9.99
N LEU A 208 -1.11 5.13 -8.88
CA LEU A 208 -0.97 4.55 -7.55
C LEU A 208 -1.61 3.16 -7.46
N HIS A 209 -2.78 3.01 -8.08
CA HIS A 209 -3.46 1.73 -8.12
C HIS A 209 -2.68 0.69 -8.93
N GLN A 210 -2.17 1.06 -10.11
CA GLN A 210 -1.35 0.18 -10.94
C GLN A 210 -0.08 -0.26 -10.20
N ALA A 211 0.63 0.67 -9.56
CA ALA A 211 1.82 0.37 -8.78
C ALA A 211 1.55 -0.63 -7.64
N ARG A 212 0.44 -0.45 -6.91
CA ARG A 212 0.03 -1.39 -5.86
C ARG A 212 -0.36 -2.77 -6.40
N GLN A 213 -1.01 -2.84 -7.55
CA GLN A 213 -1.30 -4.12 -8.20
C GLN A 213 -0.03 -4.84 -8.61
N THR A 214 0.89 -4.14 -9.27
CA THR A 214 2.18 -4.70 -9.69
C THR A 214 2.98 -5.20 -8.49
N ALA A 215 3.08 -4.42 -7.41
CA ALA A 215 3.76 -4.84 -6.19
C ALA A 215 3.10 -6.06 -5.51
N ARG A 216 1.76 -6.15 -5.57
CA ARG A 216 1.04 -7.31 -5.05
C ARG A 216 1.27 -8.56 -5.91
N HIS A 217 1.14 -8.45 -7.22
CA HIS A 217 1.43 -9.56 -8.15
C HIS A 217 2.89 -10.01 -8.04
N LEU A 218 3.82 -9.09 -7.84
CA LEU A 218 5.22 -9.42 -7.59
C LEU A 218 5.36 -10.21 -6.29
N ARG A 219 4.77 -9.76 -5.19
CA ARG A 219 4.78 -10.52 -3.92
C ARG A 219 4.15 -11.90 -4.06
N GLU A 220 2.97 -11.99 -4.67
CA GLU A 220 2.29 -13.28 -4.95
C GLU A 220 3.14 -14.18 -5.87
N SER A 221 3.94 -13.59 -6.76
CA SER A 221 4.89 -14.30 -7.65
C SER A 221 6.19 -14.73 -6.98
N LEU A 222 6.54 -14.21 -5.80
CA LEU A 222 7.79 -14.50 -5.08
C LEU A 222 7.60 -15.35 -3.82
N THR A 223 6.36 -15.68 -3.47
CA THR A 223 6.03 -16.55 -2.33
C THR A 223 5.35 -17.84 -2.78
N ASP A 224 5.54 -18.91 -2.03
CA ASP A 224 4.81 -20.18 -2.21
C ASP A 224 3.42 -20.07 -1.58
N ALA A 225 2.38 -20.31 -2.35
CA ALA A 225 0.99 -20.12 -1.94
C ALA A 225 0.54 -21.08 -0.81
N LEU A 226 1.16 -22.27 -0.69
CA LEU A 226 0.80 -23.25 0.32
C LEU A 226 1.43 -22.96 1.67
N THR A 227 2.70 -22.58 1.67
CA THR A 227 3.55 -22.46 2.86
C THR A 227 3.80 -21.04 3.30
N GLY A 228 3.58 -20.05 2.42
CA GLY A 228 3.89 -18.65 2.68
C GLY A 228 5.37 -18.28 2.67
N LEU A 229 6.26 -19.28 2.51
CA LEU A 229 7.71 -19.06 2.37
C LEU A 229 8.04 -18.39 1.03
N THR A 230 9.26 -17.87 0.90
CA THR A 230 9.80 -17.47 -0.38
C THR A 230 9.77 -18.65 -1.35
N ASN A 231 9.32 -18.48 -2.58
CA ASN A 231 9.39 -19.52 -3.59
C ASN A 231 10.77 -19.53 -4.28
N ARG A 232 11.03 -20.54 -5.13
CA ARG A 232 12.27 -20.67 -5.88
C ARG A 232 12.65 -19.38 -6.60
N ARG A 233 11.70 -18.74 -7.29
CA ARG A 233 11.95 -17.47 -8.02
C ARG A 233 12.37 -16.35 -7.08
N GLY A 234 11.65 -16.15 -5.98
CA GLY A 234 11.96 -15.12 -4.99
C GLY A 234 13.32 -15.32 -4.33
N LEU A 235 13.70 -16.57 -4.08
CA LEU A 235 15.03 -16.89 -3.54
C LEU A 235 16.14 -16.53 -4.54
N PHE A 236 16.01 -16.95 -5.80
CA PHE A 236 17.02 -16.64 -6.82
C PHE A 236 17.12 -15.13 -7.08
N GLU A 237 16.01 -14.40 -7.08
CA GLU A 237 15.99 -12.94 -7.23
C GLU A 237 16.72 -12.25 -6.06
N SER A 238 16.52 -12.72 -4.82
CA SER A 238 17.19 -12.17 -3.64
C SER A 238 18.69 -12.51 -3.57
N MET A 239 19.10 -13.62 -4.19
CA MET A 239 20.50 -14.09 -4.20
C MET A 239 21.29 -13.62 -5.44
N SER A 240 20.63 -13.13 -6.50
CA SER A 240 21.28 -12.70 -7.75
C SER A 240 22.05 -11.39 -7.65
N LEU A 241 21.98 -10.67 -6.53
CA LEU A 241 22.51 -9.31 -6.36
C LEU A 241 23.98 -9.22 -5.91
N GLY A 242 24.75 -10.33 -5.96
CA GLY A 242 26.18 -10.26 -5.66
C GLY A 242 26.82 -11.58 -5.22
N ALA A 243 28.12 -11.53 -4.90
CA ALA A 243 28.82 -12.64 -4.28
C ALA A 243 28.24 -12.95 -2.89
N LEU A 244 28.18 -14.22 -2.51
CA LEU A 244 27.81 -14.60 -1.16
C LEU A 244 28.83 -14.05 -0.15
N ALA A 245 28.32 -13.51 0.96
CA ALA A 245 29.21 -13.16 2.07
C ALA A 245 29.89 -14.43 2.61
N PRO A 246 31.20 -14.35 2.99
CA PRO A 246 31.94 -15.52 3.45
C PRO A 246 31.31 -16.26 4.63
N ALA A 247 30.54 -15.55 5.46
CA ALA A 247 29.81 -16.10 6.61
C ALA A 247 28.37 -16.52 6.27
N THR A 248 28.09 -16.91 5.02
CA THR A 248 26.77 -17.39 4.62
C THR A 248 26.75 -18.92 4.62
N ALA A 249 25.71 -19.50 5.25
CA ALA A 249 25.42 -20.93 5.13
C ALA A 249 24.14 -21.14 4.31
N ILE A 250 24.14 -22.17 3.45
CA ILE A 250 22.95 -22.65 2.76
C ILE A 250 22.65 -24.07 3.25
N ILE A 251 21.43 -24.27 3.70
CA ILE A 251 20.94 -25.55 4.20
C ILE A 251 19.80 -25.99 3.29
N ALA A 252 20.00 -27.10 2.57
CA ALA A 252 18.96 -27.73 1.77
C ALA A 252 18.27 -28.81 2.62
N PHE A 253 16.94 -28.82 2.60
CA PHE A 253 16.12 -29.80 3.31
C PHE A 253 15.19 -30.53 2.34
N ASP A 254 14.87 -31.78 2.65
CA ASP A 254 13.88 -32.56 1.93
C ASP A 254 13.16 -33.50 2.91
N ILE A 255 11.83 -33.49 2.86
CA ILE A 255 11.00 -34.31 3.76
C ILE A 255 11.09 -35.77 3.36
N ASP A 256 11.57 -36.59 4.29
CA ASP A 256 11.80 -38.00 4.06
C ASP A 256 10.47 -38.72 3.78
N HIS A 257 10.49 -39.61 2.76
CA HIS A 257 9.36 -40.44 2.41
C HIS A 257 8.04 -39.67 2.13
N PHE A 258 8.09 -38.42 1.72
CA PHE A 258 6.94 -37.57 1.48
C PHE A 258 5.91 -38.19 0.52
N LYS A 259 6.37 -38.86 -0.53
CA LYS A 259 5.51 -39.62 -1.44
C LYS A 259 4.68 -40.67 -0.70
N GLN A 260 5.26 -41.39 0.28
CA GLN A 260 4.53 -42.40 1.05
C GLN A 260 3.45 -41.78 1.94
N VAL A 261 3.66 -40.56 2.44
CA VAL A 261 2.64 -39.80 3.19
C VAL A 261 1.45 -39.50 2.26
N ASN A 262 1.71 -38.96 1.06
CA ASN A 262 0.70 -38.70 0.06
C ASN A 262 -0.06 -39.98 -0.36
N ASP A 263 0.67 -41.07 -0.61
CA ASP A 263 0.09 -42.31 -1.10
C ASP A 263 -0.79 -43.01 -0.02
N LYS A 264 -0.44 -42.88 1.28
CA LYS A 264 -1.14 -43.53 2.41
C LYS A 264 -2.26 -42.65 3.00
N LEU A 265 -2.05 -41.34 3.12
CA LEU A 265 -2.92 -40.43 3.86
C LEU A 265 -3.57 -39.35 2.96
N GLY A 266 -3.24 -39.32 1.66
CA GLY A 266 -3.75 -38.37 0.70
C GLY A 266 -2.95 -37.08 0.64
N HIS A 267 -3.14 -36.31 -0.45
CA HIS A 267 -2.44 -35.05 -0.68
C HIS A 267 -2.70 -33.97 0.39
N ALA A 268 -3.88 -33.99 1.02
CA ALA A 268 -4.19 -33.06 2.09
C ALA A 268 -3.30 -33.26 3.32
N ALA A 269 -2.96 -34.51 3.66
CA ALA A 269 -2.00 -34.82 4.73
C ALA A 269 -0.58 -34.37 4.35
N GLY A 270 -0.18 -34.54 3.09
CA GLY A 270 1.07 -34.01 2.57
C GLY A 270 1.15 -32.48 2.67
N ASP A 271 0.08 -31.77 2.29
CA ASP A 271 -0.01 -30.32 2.42
C ASP A 271 0.15 -29.87 3.88
N MET A 272 -0.40 -30.63 4.83
CA MET A 272 -0.22 -30.34 6.26
C MET A 272 1.22 -30.57 6.71
N ALA A 273 1.90 -31.62 6.23
CA ALA A 273 3.32 -31.85 6.51
C ALA A 273 4.19 -30.70 5.97
N LEU A 274 3.93 -30.23 4.75
CA LEU A 274 4.62 -29.07 4.17
C LEU A 274 4.42 -27.79 4.98
N LYS A 275 3.19 -27.50 5.42
CA LYS A 275 2.89 -26.36 6.29
C LYS A 275 3.55 -26.48 7.67
N ALA A 276 3.52 -27.69 8.24
CA ALA A 276 4.14 -27.96 9.53
C ALA A 276 5.66 -27.72 9.47
N PHE A 277 6.32 -28.21 8.42
CA PHE A 277 7.75 -27.99 8.22
C PHE A 277 8.08 -26.51 7.98
N SER A 278 7.27 -25.82 7.18
CA SER A 278 7.47 -24.38 6.95
C SER A 278 7.39 -23.55 8.24
N ASN A 279 6.49 -23.89 9.17
CA ASN A 279 6.40 -23.25 10.47
C ASN A 279 7.65 -23.47 11.31
N VAL A 280 8.16 -24.73 11.35
CA VAL A 280 9.42 -25.04 12.03
C VAL A 280 10.59 -24.27 11.47
N LEU A 281 10.68 -24.13 10.14
CA LEU A 281 11.72 -23.31 9.49
C LEU A 281 11.61 -21.83 9.88
N MET A 282 10.39 -21.29 9.93
CA MET A 282 10.16 -19.89 10.28
C MET A 282 10.53 -19.55 11.72
N GLU A 283 10.31 -20.48 12.65
CA GLU A 283 10.65 -20.29 14.07
C GLU A 283 12.15 -20.41 14.35
N GLY A 284 12.89 -21.13 13.50
CA GLY A 284 14.32 -21.38 13.65
C GLY A 284 15.25 -20.35 13.00
N ARG A 285 14.70 -19.23 12.46
CA ARG A 285 15.46 -18.24 11.69
C ARG A 285 15.53 -16.87 12.36
N GLU A 286 16.59 -16.12 12.06
CA GLU A 286 16.73 -14.70 12.33
C GLU A 286 15.96 -13.85 11.30
N PRO A 287 15.67 -12.55 11.56
CA PRO A 287 14.94 -11.70 10.61
C PRO A 287 15.59 -11.56 9.23
N ASP A 288 16.91 -11.62 9.13
CA ASP A 288 17.68 -11.46 7.89
C ASP A 288 17.90 -12.80 7.14
N ASP A 289 17.54 -13.93 7.75
CA ASP A 289 17.61 -15.23 7.12
C ASP A 289 16.47 -15.44 6.13
N ILE A 290 16.73 -16.23 5.07
CA ILE A 290 15.73 -16.50 4.05
C ILE A 290 15.34 -17.98 4.08
N ALA A 291 14.08 -18.25 4.39
CA ALA A 291 13.49 -19.57 4.24
C ALA A 291 12.69 -19.64 2.93
N ALA A 292 12.94 -20.68 2.12
CA ALA A 292 12.32 -20.84 0.82
C ALA A 292 11.85 -22.28 0.58
N ARG A 293 10.75 -22.42 -0.20
CA ARG A 293 10.34 -23.69 -0.78
C ARG A 293 10.75 -23.74 -2.23
N MET A 294 11.55 -24.75 -2.59
CA MET A 294 12.10 -24.92 -3.94
C MET A 294 11.13 -25.60 -4.89
N GLY A 295 10.27 -26.46 -4.37
CA GLY A 295 9.22 -27.19 -5.09
C GLY A 295 9.01 -28.57 -4.46
N GLY A 296 7.85 -29.17 -4.62
CA GLY A 296 7.55 -30.45 -4.01
C GLY A 296 7.76 -30.44 -2.49
N GLU A 297 8.66 -31.28 -2.00
CA GLU A 297 9.06 -31.45 -0.61
C GLU A 297 10.42 -30.82 -0.26
N GLU A 298 10.99 -30.01 -1.17
CA GLU A 298 12.32 -29.41 -1.05
C GLU A 298 12.26 -27.97 -0.49
N PHE A 299 13.10 -27.68 0.49
CA PHE A 299 13.20 -26.38 1.14
C PHE A 299 14.65 -25.92 1.26
N LEU A 300 14.86 -24.61 1.35
CA LEU A 300 16.16 -24.00 1.60
C LEU A 300 16.07 -23.00 2.75
N LEU A 301 17.12 -22.98 3.56
CA LEU A 301 17.36 -21.93 4.56
C LEU A 301 18.73 -21.32 4.28
N VAL A 302 18.74 -20.00 4.06
CA VAL A 302 19.95 -19.21 3.92
C VAL A 302 20.17 -18.47 5.22
N LEU A 303 21.25 -18.79 5.92
CA LEU A 303 21.68 -18.13 7.15
C LEU A 303 22.75 -17.10 6.80
N ARG A 304 22.53 -15.86 7.23
CA ARG A 304 23.50 -14.77 7.10
C ARG A 304 24.31 -14.62 8.38
N ASP A 305 25.57 -14.22 8.22
CA ASP A 305 26.50 -14.00 9.34
C ASP A 305 26.62 -15.20 10.33
N ALA A 306 26.48 -16.42 9.80
CA ALA A 306 26.58 -17.66 10.58
C ALA A 306 28.00 -18.21 10.62
N ILE A 307 28.31 -18.98 11.65
CA ILE A 307 29.50 -19.84 11.70
C ILE A 307 29.14 -21.29 11.45
N PRO A 308 30.07 -22.16 10.99
CA PRO A 308 29.77 -23.57 10.63
C PRO A 308 29.06 -24.35 11.74
N SER A 309 29.51 -24.21 12.99
CA SER A 309 28.93 -24.90 14.15
C SER A 309 27.49 -24.44 14.43
N GLN A 310 27.20 -23.13 14.23
CA GLN A 310 25.85 -22.56 14.38
C GLN A 310 24.92 -23.07 13.28
N ALA A 311 25.36 -23.08 12.01
CA ALA A 311 24.58 -23.59 10.91
C ALA A 311 24.19 -25.06 11.10
N ARG A 312 25.15 -25.89 11.55
CA ARG A 312 24.90 -27.29 11.89
C ARG A 312 23.91 -27.44 13.03
N ARG A 313 24.10 -26.72 14.13
CA ARG A 313 23.18 -26.74 15.29
C ARG A 313 21.75 -26.35 14.90
N ILE A 314 21.58 -25.29 14.11
CA ILE A 314 20.26 -24.85 13.61
C ILE A 314 19.61 -25.94 12.75
N ALA A 315 20.35 -26.54 11.83
CA ALA A 315 19.84 -27.63 11.00
C ALA A 315 19.41 -28.84 11.82
N GLU A 316 20.23 -29.29 12.78
CA GLU A 316 19.91 -30.39 13.69
C GLU A 316 18.70 -30.11 14.57
N GLU A 317 18.57 -28.86 15.05
CA GLU A 317 17.43 -28.43 15.86
C GLU A 317 16.13 -28.44 15.03
N ILE A 318 16.14 -27.94 13.78
CA ILE A 318 15.03 -27.97 12.86
C ILE A 318 14.61 -29.43 12.58
N CYS A 319 15.57 -30.32 12.25
CA CYS A 319 15.28 -31.73 12.01
C CYS A 319 14.65 -32.42 13.23
N ASN A 320 15.22 -32.18 14.42
CA ASN A 320 14.72 -32.74 15.68
C ASN A 320 13.30 -32.23 16.02
N ARG A 321 13.04 -30.91 15.85
CA ARG A 321 11.73 -30.32 16.12
C ARG A 321 10.68 -30.89 15.18
N PHE A 322 10.97 -30.99 13.89
CA PHE A 322 10.03 -31.54 12.91
C PHE A 322 9.73 -33.03 13.13
N ARG A 323 10.74 -33.85 13.44
CA ARG A 323 10.58 -35.28 13.76
C ARG A 323 9.62 -35.50 14.94
N ASN A 324 9.70 -34.64 15.95
CA ASN A 324 8.89 -34.75 17.18
C ASN A 324 7.55 -34.00 17.10
N LEU A 325 7.25 -33.36 15.96
CA LEU A 325 5.99 -32.60 15.79
C LEU A 325 4.87 -33.52 15.37
N PRO A 326 3.84 -33.73 16.20
CA PRO A 326 2.66 -34.50 15.80
C PRO A 326 1.82 -33.71 14.79
N ILE A 327 1.54 -34.28 13.63
CA ILE A 327 0.69 -33.74 12.58
C ILE A 327 -0.63 -34.51 12.64
N ILE A 328 -1.76 -33.79 12.72
CA ILE A 328 -3.07 -34.41 12.86
C ILE A 328 -3.87 -34.16 11.57
N HIS A 329 -4.32 -35.23 10.92
CA HIS A 329 -5.19 -35.18 9.75
C HIS A 329 -6.29 -36.22 9.86
N ASP A 330 -7.56 -35.81 9.77
CA ASP A 330 -8.75 -36.66 9.88
C ASP A 330 -8.74 -37.63 11.09
N GLY A 331 -8.23 -37.14 12.24
CA GLY A 331 -8.13 -37.93 13.46
C GLY A 331 -6.92 -38.90 13.51
N VAL A 332 -6.12 -38.98 12.45
CA VAL A 332 -4.87 -39.76 12.39
C VAL A 332 -3.72 -38.84 12.79
N VAL A 333 -2.90 -39.30 13.76
CA VAL A 333 -1.67 -38.63 14.17
C VAL A 333 -0.51 -39.29 13.46
N PHE A 334 0.32 -38.48 12.76
CA PHE A 334 1.53 -38.99 12.11
C PHE A 334 2.69 -38.00 12.32
N SER A 335 3.91 -38.42 12.05
CA SER A 335 5.10 -37.56 12.05
C SER A 335 5.95 -37.85 10.81
N CYS A 336 6.77 -36.86 10.45
CA CYS A 336 7.71 -36.98 9.34
C CYS A 336 9.11 -36.61 9.82
N SER A 337 10.12 -37.18 9.20
CA SER A 337 11.51 -36.73 9.34
C SER A 337 11.90 -35.88 8.13
N VAL A 338 13.05 -35.23 8.24
CA VAL A 338 13.65 -34.42 7.17
C VAL A 338 15.15 -34.64 7.16
N SER A 339 15.71 -34.79 5.98
CA SER A 339 17.16 -34.83 5.77
C SER A 339 17.66 -33.44 5.39
N ALA A 340 18.88 -33.09 5.80
CA ALA A 340 19.48 -31.81 5.53
C ALA A 340 20.92 -31.90 5.01
N GLY A 341 21.25 -31.03 4.04
CA GLY A 341 22.60 -30.85 3.52
C GLY A 341 23.05 -29.40 3.71
N ILE A 342 24.27 -29.16 4.24
CA ILE A 342 24.80 -27.84 4.52
C ILE A 342 25.99 -27.54 3.62
N ALA A 343 25.98 -26.34 2.98
CA ALA A 343 27.13 -25.70 2.37
C ALA A 343 27.49 -24.44 3.13
N PHE A 344 28.78 -24.17 3.32
CA PHE A 344 29.26 -22.98 4.03
C PHE A 344 30.51 -22.40 3.34
N GLY A 345 30.58 -21.06 3.29
CA GLY A 345 31.77 -20.34 2.83
C GLY A 345 32.00 -20.35 1.32
N GLU A 346 31.00 -20.66 0.54
CA GLU A 346 31.04 -20.67 -0.91
C GLU A 346 31.02 -19.27 -1.51
N SER A 347 31.64 -19.09 -2.69
CA SER A 347 31.80 -17.79 -3.35
C SER A 347 30.56 -17.33 -4.13
N SER A 348 29.70 -18.28 -4.54
CA SER A 348 28.47 -17.98 -5.27
C SER A 348 27.31 -18.83 -4.77
N PHE A 349 26.09 -18.29 -4.97
CA PHE A 349 24.86 -19.00 -4.56
C PHE A 349 24.67 -20.31 -5.30
N GLU A 350 24.95 -20.35 -6.62
CA GLU A 350 24.81 -21.55 -7.43
C GLU A 350 25.76 -22.65 -6.96
N ASN A 351 27.00 -22.29 -6.61
CA ASN A 351 27.97 -23.26 -6.11
C ASN A 351 27.57 -23.78 -4.72
N ALA A 352 27.15 -22.88 -3.83
CA ALA A 352 26.67 -23.25 -2.50
C ALA A 352 25.44 -24.16 -2.57
N LEU A 353 24.50 -23.88 -3.47
CA LEU A 353 23.33 -24.74 -3.69
C LEU A 353 23.75 -26.14 -4.14
N ARG A 354 24.65 -26.25 -5.13
CA ARG A 354 25.14 -27.53 -5.62
C ARG A 354 25.85 -28.35 -4.52
N VAL A 355 26.61 -27.68 -3.65
CA VAL A 355 27.29 -28.31 -2.52
C VAL A 355 26.30 -28.78 -1.46
N ALA A 356 25.30 -27.97 -1.13
CA ALA A 356 24.23 -28.32 -0.19
C ALA A 356 23.40 -29.52 -0.70
N ASP A 357 23.05 -29.52 -2.00
CA ASP A 357 22.31 -30.63 -2.62
C ASP A 357 23.12 -31.94 -2.61
N ALA A 358 24.43 -31.87 -2.85
CA ALA A 358 25.29 -33.07 -2.75
C ALA A 358 25.33 -33.58 -1.31
N ALA A 359 25.45 -32.70 -0.31
CA ALA A 359 25.42 -33.11 1.09
C ALA A 359 24.04 -33.67 1.50
N LEU A 360 22.94 -33.13 0.98
CA LEU A 360 21.58 -33.63 1.20
C LEU A 360 21.42 -35.05 0.57
N TYR A 361 21.96 -35.24 -0.62
CA TYR A 361 21.97 -36.55 -1.25
C TYR A 361 22.70 -37.59 -0.37
N ASP A 362 23.86 -37.21 0.19
CA ASP A 362 24.60 -38.07 1.10
C ASP A 362 23.78 -38.38 2.38
N ALA A 363 23.11 -37.39 2.94
CA ALA A 363 22.21 -37.57 4.10
C ALA A 363 21.11 -38.60 3.81
N LYS A 364 20.49 -38.53 2.63
CA LYS A 364 19.45 -39.48 2.20
C LYS A 364 20.01 -40.90 2.01
N HIS A 365 21.23 -41.04 1.49
CA HIS A 365 21.87 -42.35 1.26
C HIS A 365 22.42 -42.99 2.53
N GLN A 366 22.81 -42.21 3.53
CA GLN A 366 23.33 -42.70 4.80
C GLN A 366 22.22 -43.08 5.82
N GLY A 367 20.95 -43.10 5.41
CA GLY A 367 19.86 -43.59 6.25
C GLY A 367 18.77 -42.55 6.54
N ARG A 368 18.84 -41.35 5.94
CA ARG A 368 17.88 -40.23 6.14
C ARG A 368 17.88 -39.69 7.56
N ASP A 369 16.96 -38.73 7.84
CA ASP A 369 16.73 -38.16 9.17
C ASP A 369 18.01 -37.65 9.85
N GLN A 370 18.87 -37.00 9.08
CA GLN A 370 20.17 -36.51 9.52
C GLN A 370 20.65 -35.30 8.75
N VAL A 371 21.69 -34.67 9.30
CA VAL A 371 22.33 -33.48 8.76
C VAL A 371 23.74 -33.82 8.30
N VAL A 372 24.05 -33.65 7.02
CA VAL A 372 25.40 -33.75 6.44
C VAL A 372 25.89 -32.36 6.05
N GLY A 373 27.11 -32.00 6.40
CA GLY A 373 27.68 -30.69 6.07
C GLY A 373 28.98 -30.83 5.29
N ALA A 374 29.09 -30.06 4.20
CA ALA A 374 30.32 -29.78 3.49
C ALA A 374 30.88 -28.43 3.94
N PHE A 375 31.94 -28.43 4.70
CA PHE A 375 32.65 -27.25 5.14
C PHE A 375 34.01 -27.20 4.45
N PRO A 376 34.42 -26.03 3.84
CA PRO A 376 35.74 -25.94 3.28
C PRO A 376 36.78 -26.19 4.37
N LEU A 377 37.71 -27.11 4.11
CA LEU A 377 38.88 -27.35 4.95
C LEU A 377 39.77 -26.10 4.85
N HIS A 378 39.46 -25.06 5.62
CA HIS A 378 40.45 -24.04 5.88
C HIS A 378 41.54 -24.69 6.72
N SER A 379 42.70 -24.91 6.11
CA SER A 379 43.93 -25.18 6.83
C SER A 379 44.07 -24.16 7.97
N VAL A 380 43.81 -24.63 9.19
CA VAL A 380 44.24 -23.90 10.39
C VAL A 380 45.75 -23.89 10.30
N THR A 381 46.34 -22.88 9.68
CA THR A 381 47.73 -22.54 9.93
C THR A 381 47.76 -22.09 11.37
N ALA A 382 48.23 -22.98 12.24
CA ALA A 382 48.59 -22.64 13.60
C ALA A 382 49.54 -21.45 13.53
N PRO A 383 49.38 -20.40 14.35
CA PRO A 383 50.37 -19.37 14.44
C PRO A 383 51.66 -20.04 14.94
N GLY A 384 52.66 -20.01 14.05
CA GLY A 384 54.01 -20.49 14.37
C GLY A 384 54.53 -19.75 15.57
N GLY A 385 55.15 -20.49 16.48
CA GLY A 385 55.82 -20.02 17.67
C GLY A 385 57.08 -19.17 17.39
#